data_6d1baef75dbd030e86692ec47bbe5b5b
#
_entry.id   6d1baef75dbd030e86692ec47bbe5b5b
#
_cell.length_a   1.000
_cell.length_b   1.000
_cell.length_c   1.000
_cell.angle_alpha   90.00
_cell.angle_beta   90.00
_cell.angle_gamma   90.00
#
_symmetry.space_group_name_H-M   'P 1'
#
loop_
_entity.id
_entity.type
_entity.pdbx_description
1 polymer ?
#
loop_
_entity_poly.entity_id
_entity_poly.type
_entity_poly.pdbx_seq_one_letter_code
_entity_poly.pdbx_strand_id
1 'polypeptide(L)'
;MRQILLGLCLLCLLNNASGQENGREIPLPEKMPQEHPRVLTTPDGKQNTWELIKKEKWAKDVFNKLKERTEVYTNLTDAQPAWLLSRLAMYWKSHATEVYVKGETYDHAGGEKAPYPTVRYTGTRGTAATHGRPKLADVVPYDDDENGNVTFCNNALPERPLESVHPSKTGRNIESLNREILGIACDAAFLYWMTDEEKFAKLAAGVFDTYMTGIYYRNVPIDLNHGHQQTLVGLTSFEVIHEDALHIVVPLYDFLYNYLKTNYPEKMDIYAGAFKKWADNIIANGVPHNNWDLLQARYIMNVGLVLEDNKEYADGKGREYYIDYVLNRSSIRQWSLSRLADYGFDSTTGIWAECPGYSSVVINDYANFANQFDNNLKYDLVKAMPVLSKAVAATPQYLFPNRMICGFGDTHPSYLNTNFFIRMIQNAQANGKTEQENYFTALLKCLNPEIDNEKGEKNNVRVSVNSFFEDKPLSLNPKVKAGKIEDYVSPLFYAPNVSWLVQRNGMHPRHSLMISLNASEGNHMHANGISMELYGKGYVLGPDAGIGLTLYSGLDYAEYYSQFPSHNTVCVDGISSYPVMKSNHSFDLLSCFPASAEPGKEFTSVTY
;
A
#
# COMPACT_ATOMS: atom_id res chain seq x y z
N MET A 1 -25.11 -12.35 48.92
CA MET A 1 -23.70 -11.92 48.75
C MET A 1 -22.99 -12.52 47.54
N ARG A 2 -23.17 -13.78 47.14
CA ARG A 2 -22.52 -14.36 45.94
C ARG A 2 -23.02 -13.80 44.59
N GLN A 3 -24.27 -13.38 44.49
CA GLN A 3 -24.82 -12.79 43.24
C GLN A 3 -24.44 -11.33 43.04
N ILE A 4 -24.11 -10.59 44.10
CA ILE A 4 -23.64 -9.22 44.01
C ILE A 4 -22.16 -9.16 43.57
N LEU A 5 -21.35 -10.16 43.98
CA LEU A 5 -19.96 -10.26 43.53
C LEU A 5 -19.85 -10.63 42.03
N LEU A 6 -20.77 -11.48 41.51
CA LEU A 6 -20.77 -11.78 40.06
C LEU A 6 -21.19 -10.56 39.21
N GLY A 7 -22.12 -9.74 39.70
CA GLY A 7 -22.52 -8.51 39.02
C GLY A 7 -21.43 -7.45 38.97
N LEU A 8 -20.64 -7.32 40.05
CA LEU A 8 -19.48 -6.40 40.05
C LEU A 8 -18.32 -6.89 39.18
N CYS A 9 -18.06 -8.20 39.13
CA CYS A 9 -17.05 -8.74 38.19
C CYS A 9 -17.48 -8.62 36.72
N LEU A 10 -18.78 -8.77 36.41
CA LEU A 10 -19.26 -8.55 35.04
C LEU A 10 -19.25 -7.06 34.63
N LEU A 11 -19.54 -6.13 35.58
CA LEU A 11 -19.41 -4.70 35.33
C LEU A 11 -17.94 -4.27 35.20
N CYS A 12 -17.00 -4.88 35.93
CA CYS A 12 -15.57 -4.64 35.73
C CYS A 12 -15.05 -5.22 34.42
N LEU A 13 -15.60 -6.32 33.92
CA LEU A 13 -15.26 -6.90 32.62
C LEU A 13 -15.89 -6.11 31.45
N LEU A 14 -17.04 -5.49 31.65
CA LEU A 14 -17.69 -4.64 30.67
C LEU A 14 -17.07 -3.23 30.60
N ASN A 15 -16.49 -2.73 31.70
CA ASN A 15 -15.75 -1.46 31.69
C ASN A 15 -14.30 -1.59 31.14
N ASN A 16 -13.74 -2.80 31.08
CA ASN A 16 -12.46 -3.02 30.40
C ASN A 16 -12.58 -3.25 28.89
N ALA A 17 -13.80 -3.32 28.34
CA ALA A 17 -14.03 -3.47 26.90
C ALA A 17 -14.20 -2.13 26.14
N SER A 18 -14.12 -0.99 26.83
CA SER A 18 -14.30 0.34 26.22
C SER A 18 -13.07 1.27 26.25
N GLY A 19 -11.93 0.75 26.63
CA GLY A 19 -10.66 1.48 26.58
C GLY A 19 -9.83 1.04 25.38
N GLN A 20 -10.28 1.27 24.16
CA GLN A 20 -9.35 1.30 23.03
C GLN A 20 -8.50 2.57 23.23
N GLU A 21 -7.27 2.39 23.68
CA GLU A 21 -6.29 3.48 23.70
C GLU A 21 -6.11 3.95 22.26
N ASN A 22 -6.62 5.13 21.96
CA ASN A 22 -6.25 5.83 20.75
C ASN A 22 -4.75 6.21 20.89
N GLY A 23 -4.01 6.18 19.81
CA GLY A 23 -2.64 6.70 19.77
C GLY A 23 -2.61 8.20 20.16
N ARG A 24 -1.42 8.80 20.14
CA ARG A 24 -1.28 10.24 20.40
C ARG A 24 -2.15 11.04 19.43
N GLU A 25 -2.97 11.97 19.94
CA GLU A 25 -3.82 12.81 19.12
C GLU A 25 -2.98 13.73 18.21
N ILE A 26 -3.25 13.66 16.92
CA ILE A 26 -2.61 14.46 15.87
C ILE A 26 -3.61 15.53 15.43
N PRO A 27 -3.27 16.83 15.50
CA PRO A 27 -4.14 17.88 15.00
C PRO A 27 -4.50 17.67 13.53
N LEU A 28 -5.75 17.92 13.17
CA LEU A 28 -6.19 17.89 11.77
C LEU A 28 -5.58 19.07 11.00
N PRO A 29 -5.41 18.94 9.66
CA PRO A 29 -5.06 20.07 8.81
C PRO A 29 -6.04 21.22 8.95
N GLU A 30 -5.56 22.44 9.24
CA GLU A 30 -6.40 23.62 9.45
C GLU A 30 -7.15 24.05 8.18
N LYS A 31 -6.54 23.84 7.04
CA LYS A 31 -7.10 24.23 5.74
C LYS A 31 -6.94 23.07 4.76
N MET A 32 -8.09 22.63 4.24
CA MET A 32 -8.12 21.59 3.21
C MET A 32 -8.57 22.20 1.88
N PRO A 33 -7.99 21.80 0.74
CA PRO A 33 -8.41 22.29 -0.58
C PRO A 33 -9.90 22.04 -0.81
N GLN A 34 -10.63 23.05 -1.29
CA GLN A 34 -12.07 22.94 -1.56
C GLN A 34 -12.37 22.58 -3.00
N GLU A 35 -11.58 23.09 -3.93
CA GLU A 35 -11.81 22.94 -5.36
C GLU A 35 -11.19 21.65 -5.90
N HIS A 36 -11.85 21.05 -6.89
CA HIS A 36 -11.35 19.90 -7.64
C HIS A 36 -10.66 20.32 -8.96
N PRO A 37 -9.61 19.61 -9.38
CA PRO A 37 -8.99 18.45 -8.73
C PRO A 37 -8.17 18.83 -7.49
N ARG A 38 -8.05 17.90 -6.54
CA ARG A 38 -7.32 18.10 -5.27
C ARG A 38 -6.55 16.87 -4.76
N VAL A 39 -6.59 15.77 -5.53
CA VAL A 39 -5.91 14.52 -5.17
C VAL A 39 -4.50 14.46 -5.76
N LEU A 40 -4.36 14.50 -7.07
CA LEU A 40 -3.05 14.48 -7.72
C LEU A 40 -2.49 15.87 -7.99
N THR A 41 -3.37 16.85 -8.14
CA THR A 41 -3.03 18.24 -8.47
C THR A 41 -4.11 19.18 -7.95
N THR A 42 -3.94 20.47 -8.21
CA THR A 42 -4.93 21.52 -7.94
C THR A 42 -5.42 22.14 -9.26
N PRO A 43 -6.50 22.93 -9.27
CA PRO A 43 -6.96 23.62 -10.50
C PRO A 43 -5.84 24.40 -11.20
N ASP A 44 -4.99 25.10 -10.44
CA ASP A 44 -3.84 25.86 -10.98
C ASP A 44 -2.78 24.95 -11.60
N GLY A 45 -2.76 23.67 -11.24
CA GLY A 45 -1.84 22.67 -11.80
C GLY A 45 -2.03 22.40 -13.28
N LYS A 46 -3.19 22.76 -13.86
CA LYS A 46 -3.46 22.58 -15.30
C LYS A 46 -2.44 23.35 -16.16
N GLN A 47 -2.18 24.61 -15.80
CA GLN A 47 -1.21 25.45 -16.51
C GLN A 47 0.22 24.88 -16.39
N ASN A 48 0.62 24.49 -15.19
CA ASN A 48 1.94 23.89 -14.94
C ASN A 48 2.14 22.59 -15.74
N THR A 49 1.09 21.76 -15.83
CA THR A 49 1.11 20.53 -16.63
C THR A 49 1.28 20.81 -18.13
N TRP A 50 0.58 21.83 -18.65
CA TRP A 50 0.77 22.27 -20.04
C TRP A 50 2.18 22.78 -20.31
N GLU A 51 2.77 23.52 -19.39
CA GLU A 51 4.15 24.02 -19.51
C GLU A 51 5.14 22.84 -19.51
N LEU A 52 4.92 21.85 -18.64
CA LEU A 52 5.71 20.61 -18.61
C LEU A 52 5.63 19.87 -19.95
N ILE A 53 4.42 19.69 -20.51
CA ILE A 53 4.20 19.03 -21.80
C ILE A 53 4.89 19.77 -22.95
N LYS A 54 4.91 21.11 -22.89
CA LYS A 54 5.60 21.93 -23.91
C LYS A 54 7.12 21.83 -23.79
N LYS A 55 7.65 21.78 -22.59
CA LYS A 55 9.09 21.84 -22.31
C LYS A 55 9.76 20.47 -22.38
N GLU A 56 9.13 19.43 -21.83
CA GLU A 56 9.74 18.13 -21.64
C GLU A 56 9.24 17.10 -22.67
N LYS A 57 10.17 16.50 -23.41
CA LYS A 57 9.83 15.49 -24.42
C LYS A 57 9.05 14.30 -23.83
N TRP A 58 9.47 13.80 -22.68
CA TRP A 58 8.79 12.67 -22.03
C TRP A 58 7.33 12.99 -21.70
N ALA A 59 7.04 14.20 -21.21
CA ALA A 59 5.68 14.60 -20.84
C ALA A 59 4.79 14.71 -22.09
N LYS A 60 5.33 15.24 -23.19
CA LYS A 60 4.66 15.27 -24.48
C LYS A 60 4.38 13.85 -25.00
N ASP A 61 5.36 12.96 -24.92
CA ASP A 61 5.22 11.58 -25.38
C ASP A 61 4.16 10.82 -24.55
N VAL A 62 4.13 11.01 -23.24
CA VAL A 62 3.10 10.43 -22.34
C VAL A 62 1.72 10.98 -22.71
N PHE A 63 1.58 12.30 -22.80
CA PHE A 63 0.28 12.94 -23.13
C PHE A 63 -0.28 12.44 -24.47
N ASN A 64 0.56 12.37 -25.52
CA ASN A 64 0.15 11.86 -26.82
C ASN A 64 -0.29 10.39 -26.76
N LYS A 65 0.46 9.54 -26.06
CA LYS A 65 0.08 8.12 -25.89
C LYS A 65 -1.24 7.96 -25.13
N LEU A 66 -1.46 8.75 -24.08
CA LEU A 66 -2.73 8.77 -23.36
C LEU A 66 -3.88 9.14 -24.32
N LYS A 67 -3.68 10.21 -25.11
CA LYS A 67 -4.67 10.69 -26.08
C LYS A 67 -4.96 9.63 -27.15
N GLU A 68 -3.94 9.09 -27.81
CA GLU A 68 -4.06 8.08 -28.85
C GLU A 68 -4.83 6.83 -28.38
N ARG A 69 -4.45 6.28 -27.23
CA ARG A 69 -5.14 5.09 -26.69
C ARG A 69 -6.58 5.36 -26.26
N THR A 70 -6.87 6.55 -25.74
CA THR A 70 -8.21 6.91 -25.28
C THR A 70 -9.15 7.24 -26.46
N GLU A 71 -8.63 7.84 -27.54
CA GLU A 71 -9.44 8.17 -28.73
C GLU A 71 -10.01 6.94 -29.43
N VAL A 72 -9.37 5.78 -29.34
CA VAL A 72 -9.92 4.53 -29.81
C VAL A 72 -11.27 4.25 -29.14
N TYR A 73 -11.36 4.47 -27.84
CA TYR A 73 -12.56 4.18 -27.06
C TYR A 73 -13.61 5.29 -27.14
N THR A 74 -13.23 6.56 -27.31
CA THR A 74 -14.21 7.62 -27.59
C THR A 74 -14.92 7.36 -28.92
N ASN A 75 -14.16 7.00 -29.97
CA ASN A 75 -14.74 6.67 -31.27
C ASN A 75 -15.65 5.42 -31.23
N LEU A 76 -15.26 4.41 -30.43
CA LEU A 76 -16.11 3.22 -30.22
C LEU A 76 -17.38 3.57 -29.46
N THR A 77 -17.31 4.44 -28.45
CA THR A 77 -18.47 4.88 -27.66
C THR A 77 -19.44 5.71 -28.48
N ASP A 78 -18.95 6.57 -29.37
CA ASP A 78 -19.79 7.34 -30.28
C ASP A 78 -20.57 6.42 -31.25
N ALA A 79 -19.92 5.39 -31.76
CA ALA A 79 -20.55 4.44 -32.68
C ALA A 79 -21.43 3.40 -31.97
N GLN A 80 -21.01 2.96 -30.78
CA GLN A 80 -21.64 1.92 -29.98
C GLN A 80 -21.56 2.29 -28.49
N PRO A 81 -22.50 3.07 -27.94
CA PRO A 81 -22.41 3.60 -26.56
C PRO A 81 -22.22 2.54 -25.47
N ALA A 82 -22.76 1.34 -25.67
CA ALA A 82 -22.61 0.24 -24.71
C ALA A 82 -21.33 -0.58 -24.90
N TRP A 83 -20.47 -0.28 -25.89
CA TRP A 83 -19.36 -1.17 -26.22
C TRP A 83 -18.42 -1.40 -25.03
N LEU A 84 -17.95 -0.34 -24.39
CA LEU A 84 -17.05 -0.43 -23.25
C LEU A 84 -17.79 -0.85 -21.97
N LEU A 85 -18.98 -0.28 -21.75
CA LEU A 85 -19.80 -0.56 -20.58
C LEU A 85 -20.24 -2.02 -20.51
N SER A 86 -20.57 -2.63 -21.64
CA SER A 86 -20.99 -4.05 -21.70
C SER A 86 -19.85 -5.03 -21.35
N ARG A 87 -18.61 -4.54 -21.26
CA ARG A 87 -17.42 -5.30 -20.85
C ARG A 87 -16.98 -5.01 -19.43
N LEU A 88 -17.61 -4.02 -18.79
CA LEU A 88 -17.43 -3.73 -17.38
C LEU A 88 -18.35 -4.64 -16.56
N ALA A 89 -17.80 -5.38 -15.61
CA ALA A 89 -18.58 -6.32 -14.79
C ALA A 89 -19.53 -5.64 -13.78
N MET A 90 -19.84 -4.39 -13.98
CA MET A 90 -20.90 -3.60 -13.31
C MET A 90 -22.02 -3.21 -14.26
N TYR A 91 -21.96 -3.59 -15.53
CA TYR A 91 -23.00 -3.26 -16.49
C TYR A 91 -24.17 -4.22 -16.36
N TRP A 92 -25.36 -3.68 -16.13
CA TRP A 92 -26.64 -4.37 -16.09
C TRP A 92 -27.77 -3.38 -16.39
N LYS A 93 -28.96 -3.89 -16.71
CA LYS A 93 -30.11 -3.06 -17.11
C LYS A 93 -30.69 -2.24 -15.96
N SER A 94 -30.59 -2.74 -14.75
CA SER A 94 -30.99 -2.07 -13.54
C SER A 94 -29.82 -1.98 -12.55
N HIS A 95 -29.96 -1.13 -11.50
CA HIS A 95 -28.93 -0.96 -10.47
C HIS A 95 -29.02 -2.00 -9.36
N ALA A 96 -29.97 -2.89 -9.43
CA ALA A 96 -30.11 -3.97 -8.48
C ALA A 96 -29.19 -5.13 -8.85
N THR A 97 -28.56 -5.72 -7.87
CA THR A 97 -27.53 -6.75 -8.05
C THR A 97 -27.78 -7.92 -7.14
N GLU A 98 -27.46 -9.12 -7.61
CA GLU A 98 -27.29 -10.29 -6.77
C GLU A 98 -25.81 -10.47 -6.45
N VAL A 99 -25.49 -10.83 -5.22
CA VAL A 99 -24.13 -11.09 -4.79
C VAL A 99 -24.03 -12.54 -4.33
N TYR A 100 -23.09 -13.29 -4.92
CA TYR A 100 -22.82 -14.67 -4.51
C TYR A 100 -21.66 -14.69 -3.51
N VAL A 101 -21.90 -15.31 -2.37
CA VAL A 101 -20.87 -15.62 -1.39
C VAL A 101 -20.95 -17.11 -1.11
N LYS A 102 -19.86 -17.85 -1.33
CA LYS A 102 -19.82 -19.32 -1.16
C LYS A 102 -20.90 -20.06 -1.96
N GLY A 103 -21.31 -19.55 -3.11
CA GLY A 103 -22.37 -20.14 -3.92
C GLY A 103 -23.80 -19.78 -3.49
N GLU A 104 -23.96 -18.96 -2.45
CA GLU A 104 -25.25 -18.41 -2.05
C GLU A 104 -25.48 -17.05 -2.71
N THR A 105 -26.74 -16.76 -3.05
CA THR A 105 -27.13 -15.49 -3.63
C THR A 105 -27.70 -14.58 -2.58
N TYR A 106 -27.21 -13.34 -2.51
CA TYR A 106 -27.75 -12.28 -1.65
C TYR A 106 -28.54 -11.31 -2.52
N ASP A 107 -29.84 -11.21 -2.23
CA ASP A 107 -30.70 -10.27 -2.92
C ASP A 107 -30.46 -8.84 -2.46
N HIS A 108 -30.38 -7.96 -3.42
CA HIS A 108 -30.58 -6.54 -3.19
C HIS A 108 -32.06 -6.20 -3.21
N ALA A 109 -32.48 -5.34 -2.31
CA ALA A 109 -33.85 -4.85 -2.29
C ALA A 109 -34.23 -4.22 -3.66
N GLY A 110 -35.16 -4.84 -4.36
CA GLY A 110 -35.62 -4.42 -5.68
C GLY A 110 -34.83 -5.00 -6.86
N GLY A 111 -34.11 -6.09 -6.64
CA GLY A 111 -33.07 -6.56 -7.48
C GLY A 111 -33.39 -7.17 -8.82
N GLU A 112 -32.89 -6.57 -9.88
CA GLU A 112 -32.49 -7.33 -11.04
C GLU A 112 -31.14 -8.00 -10.77
N LYS A 113 -30.98 -9.19 -11.32
CA LYS A 113 -29.73 -9.91 -11.27
C LYS A 113 -28.64 -9.14 -12.02
N ALA A 114 -27.53 -8.84 -11.34
CA ALA A 114 -26.34 -8.35 -12.02
C ALA A 114 -25.82 -9.42 -12.98
N PRO A 115 -25.29 -9.08 -14.16
CA PRO A 115 -24.70 -10.05 -15.09
C PRO A 115 -23.64 -10.90 -14.42
N TYR A 116 -22.89 -10.31 -13.50
CA TYR A 116 -21.84 -10.97 -12.73
C TYR A 116 -21.96 -10.63 -11.27
N PRO A 117 -22.56 -11.49 -10.48
CA PRO A 117 -22.52 -11.41 -9.04
C PRO A 117 -21.09 -11.58 -8.55
N THR A 118 -20.78 -11.02 -7.40
CA THR A 118 -19.53 -11.29 -6.72
C THR A 118 -19.49 -12.73 -6.28
N VAL A 119 -18.54 -13.48 -6.81
CA VAL A 119 -18.31 -14.87 -6.44
C VAL A 119 -17.02 -14.93 -5.64
N ARG A 120 -17.09 -15.60 -4.49
CA ARG A 120 -15.89 -15.86 -3.71
C ARG A 120 -15.00 -16.86 -4.47
N TYR A 121 -13.75 -16.49 -4.66
CA TYR A 121 -12.74 -17.41 -5.14
C TYR A 121 -12.33 -18.37 -4.02
N THR A 122 -12.39 -19.68 -4.27
CA THR A 122 -12.11 -20.70 -3.27
C THR A 122 -10.63 -21.09 -3.18
N GLY A 123 -9.77 -20.48 -3.96
CA GLY A 123 -8.32 -20.71 -3.93
C GLY A 123 -7.63 -19.89 -2.85
N THR A 124 -6.42 -20.29 -2.49
CA THR A 124 -5.51 -19.47 -1.68
C THR A 124 -5.00 -18.30 -2.51
N ARG A 125 -4.62 -17.21 -1.84
CA ARG A 125 -3.94 -16.08 -2.48
C ARG A 125 -2.71 -16.60 -3.24
N GLY A 126 -2.58 -16.23 -4.51
CA GLY A 126 -1.50 -16.70 -5.37
C GLY A 126 -1.78 -18.00 -6.10
N THR A 127 -2.90 -18.69 -5.84
CA THR A 127 -3.32 -19.83 -6.67
C THR A 127 -3.55 -19.34 -8.10
N ALA A 128 -2.81 -19.89 -9.05
CA ALA A 128 -2.96 -19.54 -10.44
C ALA A 128 -4.38 -19.90 -10.92
N ALA A 129 -5.10 -18.91 -11.42
CA ALA A 129 -6.38 -19.15 -12.07
C ALA A 129 -6.15 -19.98 -13.34
N THR A 130 -7.01 -20.96 -13.59
CA THR A 130 -6.94 -21.76 -14.82
C THR A 130 -7.28 -20.94 -16.06
N HIS A 131 -8.03 -19.85 -15.87
CA HIS A 131 -8.45 -18.95 -16.94
C HIS A 131 -7.97 -17.52 -16.66
N GLY A 132 -7.27 -16.95 -17.63
CA GLY A 132 -6.68 -15.63 -17.57
C GLY A 132 -7.50 -14.57 -18.32
N ARG A 133 -7.17 -13.31 -18.04
CA ARG A 133 -7.79 -12.16 -18.70
C ARG A 133 -7.52 -12.16 -20.21
N PRO A 134 -8.55 -12.08 -21.07
CA PRO A 134 -8.37 -11.87 -22.50
C PRO A 134 -7.96 -10.41 -22.78
N LYS A 135 -7.62 -10.10 -24.02
CA LYS A 135 -7.54 -8.71 -24.49
C LYS A 135 -8.93 -8.09 -24.43
N LEU A 136 -9.02 -6.80 -24.09
CA LEU A 136 -10.32 -6.12 -23.96
C LEU A 136 -11.18 -6.22 -25.24
N ALA A 137 -10.56 -6.21 -26.42
CA ALA A 137 -11.26 -6.38 -27.69
C ALA A 137 -11.91 -7.77 -27.87
N ASP A 138 -11.33 -8.78 -27.23
CA ASP A 138 -11.79 -10.19 -27.33
C ASP A 138 -12.79 -10.55 -26.22
N VAL A 139 -13.08 -9.63 -25.31
CA VAL A 139 -14.07 -9.84 -24.25
C VAL A 139 -15.46 -9.86 -24.87
N VAL A 140 -16.19 -10.95 -24.66
CA VAL A 140 -17.60 -11.02 -25.00
C VAL A 140 -18.39 -10.12 -24.03
N PRO A 141 -19.30 -9.27 -24.53
CA PRO A 141 -20.14 -8.45 -23.67
C PRO A 141 -20.84 -9.30 -22.61
N TYR A 142 -20.96 -8.74 -21.41
CA TYR A 142 -21.66 -9.40 -20.33
C TYR A 142 -23.17 -9.29 -20.57
N ASP A 143 -23.79 -10.41 -20.92
CA ASP A 143 -25.23 -10.56 -21.04
C ASP A 143 -25.77 -11.25 -19.78
N ASP A 144 -27.08 -11.18 -19.58
CA ASP A 144 -27.78 -11.92 -18.53
C ASP A 144 -27.70 -13.43 -18.85
N ASP A 145 -26.59 -14.05 -18.43
CA ASP A 145 -26.45 -15.51 -18.48
C ASP A 145 -27.04 -16.10 -17.20
N GLU A 146 -28.02 -16.96 -17.33
CA GLU A 146 -28.68 -17.62 -16.18
C GLU A 146 -27.71 -18.35 -15.29
N ASN A 147 -26.57 -18.79 -15.83
CA ASN A 147 -25.51 -19.47 -15.09
C ASN A 147 -24.40 -18.52 -14.59
N GLY A 148 -24.44 -17.24 -14.98
CA GLY A 148 -23.43 -16.25 -14.61
C GLY A 148 -22.02 -16.53 -15.14
N ASN A 149 -21.89 -17.30 -16.25
CA ASN A 149 -20.59 -17.60 -16.85
C ASN A 149 -19.98 -16.40 -17.56
N VAL A 150 -18.66 -16.38 -17.61
CA VAL A 150 -17.84 -15.35 -18.26
C VAL A 150 -16.91 -15.98 -19.29
N THR A 151 -16.54 -15.23 -20.31
CA THR A 151 -15.61 -15.71 -21.35
C THR A 151 -14.18 -15.26 -21.03
N PHE A 152 -13.28 -16.23 -20.80
CA PHE A 152 -11.89 -15.99 -20.44
C PHE A 152 -10.94 -16.95 -21.17
N CYS A 153 -9.64 -16.64 -21.18
CA CYS A 153 -8.62 -17.46 -21.82
C CYS A 153 -8.27 -18.69 -20.97
N ASN A 154 -8.28 -19.88 -21.57
CA ASN A 154 -7.74 -21.07 -20.93
C ASN A 154 -6.20 -21.04 -20.95
N ASN A 155 -5.60 -20.77 -19.79
CA ASN A 155 -4.14 -20.68 -19.65
C ASN A 155 -3.44 -22.04 -19.63
N ALA A 156 -4.17 -23.15 -19.51
CA ALA A 156 -3.61 -24.49 -19.54
C ALA A 156 -3.24 -24.97 -20.96
N LEU A 157 -3.76 -24.27 -21.99
CA LEU A 157 -3.53 -24.62 -23.39
C LEU A 157 -2.61 -23.59 -24.08
N PRO A 158 -1.67 -24.03 -24.94
CA PRO A 158 -0.73 -23.13 -25.63
C PRO A 158 -1.43 -22.03 -26.47
N GLU A 159 -2.54 -22.38 -27.13
CA GLU A 159 -3.31 -21.47 -27.98
C GLU A 159 -4.16 -20.49 -27.17
N ARG A 160 -4.27 -20.69 -25.85
CA ARG A 160 -5.08 -19.88 -24.94
C ARG A 160 -6.49 -19.58 -25.48
N PRO A 161 -7.27 -20.60 -25.88
CA PRO A 161 -8.60 -20.39 -26.45
C PRO A 161 -9.54 -19.71 -25.45
N LEU A 162 -10.52 -18.99 -25.99
CA LEU A 162 -11.60 -18.42 -25.20
C LEU A 162 -12.61 -19.51 -24.84
N GLU A 163 -12.96 -19.58 -23.57
CA GLU A 163 -13.94 -20.52 -23.04
C GLU A 163 -14.94 -19.78 -22.14
N SER A 164 -16.21 -20.20 -22.18
CA SER A 164 -17.25 -19.73 -21.26
C SER A 164 -17.14 -20.53 -19.96
N VAL A 165 -16.80 -19.86 -18.85
CA VAL A 165 -16.51 -20.52 -17.58
C VAL A 165 -17.13 -19.78 -16.41
N HIS A 166 -17.36 -20.52 -15.33
CA HIS A 166 -17.81 -19.90 -14.08
C HIS A 166 -16.73 -18.93 -13.54
N PRO A 167 -17.11 -17.73 -13.02
CA PRO A 167 -16.17 -16.72 -12.52
C PRO A 167 -15.13 -17.24 -11.52
N SER A 168 -15.45 -18.24 -10.70
CA SER A 168 -14.51 -18.86 -9.74
C SER A 168 -13.25 -19.45 -10.37
N LYS A 169 -13.24 -19.71 -11.69
CA LYS A 169 -12.07 -20.21 -12.43
C LYS A 169 -11.15 -19.12 -12.93
N THR A 170 -11.52 -17.86 -12.79
CA THR A 170 -10.82 -16.70 -13.34
C THR A 170 -9.90 -16.01 -12.32
N GLY A 171 -9.97 -16.36 -11.04
CA GLY A 171 -9.27 -15.67 -9.98
C GLY A 171 -9.63 -14.18 -9.98
N ARG A 172 -8.61 -13.30 -9.93
CA ARG A 172 -8.79 -11.84 -9.94
C ARG A 172 -8.79 -11.22 -11.35
N ASN A 173 -8.93 -12.00 -12.40
CA ASN A 173 -8.83 -11.47 -13.76
C ASN A 173 -10.05 -10.63 -14.19
N ILE A 174 -11.22 -10.88 -13.62
CA ILE A 174 -12.41 -10.00 -13.82
C ILE A 174 -12.12 -8.62 -13.23
N GLU A 175 -11.61 -8.56 -12.01
CA GLU A 175 -11.22 -7.30 -11.36
C GLU A 175 -10.11 -6.57 -12.15
N SER A 176 -9.13 -7.31 -12.66
CA SER A 176 -8.07 -6.75 -13.51
C SER A 176 -8.63 -6.15 -14.81
N LEU A 177 -9.66 -6.76 -15.39
CA LEU A 177 -10.35 -6.21 -16.55
C LEU A 177 -11.11 -4.92 -16.20
N ASN A 178 -11.84 -4.91 -15.08
CA ASN A 178 -12.49 -3.70 -14.59
C ASN A 178 -11.49 -2.57 -14.35
N ARG A 179 -10.33 -2.86 -13.76
CA ARG A 179 -9.27 -1.85 -13.54
C ARG A 179 -8.69 -1.32 -14.87
N GLU A 180 -8.60 -2.14 -15.91
CA GLU A 180 -8.20 -1.67 -17.24
C GLU A 180 -9.23 -0.67 -17.81
N ILE A 181 -10.53 -0.98 -17.71
CA ILE A 181 -11.60 -0.09 -18.17
C ILE A 181 -11.64 1.20 -17.37
N LEU A 182 -11.52 1.11 -16.03
CA LEU A 182 -11.43 2.27 -15.15
C LEU A 182 -10.18 3.12 -15.45
N GLY A 183 -9.06 2.49 -15.79
CA GLY A 183 -7.84 3.17 -16.22
C GLY A 183 -8.04 3.99 -17.50
N ILE A 184 -8.73 3.44 -18.50
CA ILE A 184 -9.13 4.17 -19.72
C ILE A 184 -10.00 5.38 -19.37
N ALA A 185 -10.96 5.20 -18.47
CA ALA A 185 -11.82 6.29 -18.01
C ALA A 185 -11.04 7.36 -17.23
N CYS A 186 -10.06 6.97 -16.42
CA CYS A 186 -9.19 7.91 -15.69
C CYS A 186 -8.32 8.73 -16.66
N ASP A 187 -7.76 8.10 -17.69
CA ASP A 187 -7.04 8.80 -18.76
C ASP A 187 -7.97 9.80 -19.48
N ALA A 188 -9.20 9.39 -19.78
CA ALA A 188 -10.20 10.27 -20.40
C ALA A 188 -10.56 11.46 -19.50
N ALA A 189 -10.75 11.25 -18.19
CA ALA A 189 -11.03 12.33 -17.24
C ALA A 189 -9.87 13.35 -17.16
N PHE A 190 -8.64 12.86 -17.12
CA PHE A 190 -7.44 13.72 -17.19
C PHE A 190 -7.37 14.49 -18.52
N LEU A 191 -7.62 13.83 -19.65
CA LEU A 191 -7.63 14.50 -20.96
C LEU A 191 -8.73 15.55 -21.06
N TYR A 192 -9.93 15.27 -20.52
CA TYR A 192 -10.98 16.27 -20.40
C TYR A 192 -10.53 17.47 -19.58
N TRP A 193 -9.98 17.24 -18.39
CA TRP A 193 -9.48 18.31 -17.54
C TRP A 193 -8.40 19.14 -18.23
N MET A 194 -7.55 18.53 -19.05
CA MET A 194 -6.50 19.23 -19.80
C MET A 194 -7.03 19.98 -21.01
N THR A 195 -7.94 19.40 -21.80
CA THR A 195 -8.30 19.89 -23.15
C THR A 195 -9.69 20.51 -23.24
N ASP A 196 -10.54 20.29 -22.26
CA ASP A 196 -11.98 20.64 -22.25
C ASP A 196 -12.79 19.96 -23.38
N GLU A 197 -12.25 18.91 -24.03
CA GLU A 197 -12.93 18.16 -25.09
C GLU A 197 -13.99 17.23 -24.47
N GLU A 198 -15.27 17.53 -24.69
CA GLU A 198 -16.43 16.86 -24.07
C GLU A 198 -16.51 15.35 -24.35
N LYS A 199 -15.97 14.88 -25.51
CA LYS A 199 -15.91 13.44 -25.83
C LYS A 199 -15.23 12.61 -24.75
N PHE A 200 -14.18 13.15 -24.14
CA PHE A 200 -13.45 12.50 -23.05
C PHE A 200 -14.26 12.48 -21.76
N ALA A 201 -14.97 13.56 -21.44
CA ALA A 201 -15.85 13.61 -20.28
C ALA A 201 -16.99 12.60 -20.38
N LYS A 202 -17.64 12.47 -21.56
CA LYS A 202 -18.71 11.51 -21.80
C LYS A 202 -18.26 10.06 -21.60
N LEU A 203 -17.08 9.70 -22.13
CA LEU A 203 -16.48 8.37 -21.94
C LEU A 203 -16.22 8.10 -20.46
N ALA A 204 -15.53 9.04 -19.78
CA ALA A 204 -15.18 8.91 -18.38
C ALA A 204 -16.42 8.81 -17.48
N ALA A 205 -17.40 9.70 -17.69
CA ALA A 205 -18.63 9.75 -16.90
C ALA A 205 -19.46 8.47 -17.06
N GLY A 206 -19.59 7.93 -18.28
CA GLY A 206 -20.34 6.71 -18.50
C GLY A 206 -19.78 5.50 -17.73
N VAL A 207 -18.45 5.34 -17.75
CA VAL A 207 -17.77 4.28 -17.00
C VAL A 207 -17.86 4.52 -15.50
N PHE A 208 -17.58 5.75 -15.05
CA PHE A 208 -17.61 6.12 -13.64
C PHE A 208 -19.01 5.94 -13.03
N ASP A 209 -20.04 6.49 -13.68
CA ASP A 209 -21.43 6.39 -13.21
C ASP A 209 -21.87 4.94 -13.08
N THR A 210 -21.63 4.13 -14.12
CA THR A 210 -21.98 2.71 -14.11
C THR A 210 -21.30 1.99 -12.95
N TYR A 211 -20.01 2.20 -12.77
CA TYR A 211 -19.23 1.50 -11.74
C TYR A 211 -19.65 1.93 -10.33
N MET A 212 -19.69 3.24 -10.06
CA MET A 212 -20.00 3.77 -8.71
C MET A 212 -21.45 3.54 -8.31
N THR A 213 -22.38 3.66 -9.25
CA THR A 213 -23.78 3.30 -8.99
C THR A 213 -23.91 1.82 -8.65
N GLY A 214 -23.16 0.97 -9.32
CA GLY A 214 -23.09 -0.45 -8.98
C GLY A 214 -22.54 -0.70 -7.57
N ILE A 215 -21.46 -0.05 -7.18
CA ILE A 215 -20.91 -0.13 -5.82
C ILE A 215 -21.94 0.34 -4.77
N TYR A 216 -22.64 1.42 -5.07
CA TYR A 216 -23.63 1.99 -4.15
C TYR A 216 -24.77 1.01 -3.84
N TYR A 217 -25.37 0.40 -4.85
CA TYR A 217 -26.51 -0.50 -4.68
C TYR A 217 -26.12 -1.92 -4.28
N ARG A 218 -24.87 -2.30 -4.43
CA ARG A 218 -24.41 -3.63 -4.13
C ARG A 218 -24.17 -3.84 -2.63
N ASN A 219 -24.60 -5.00 -2.09
CA ASN A 219 -24.23 -5.41 -0.75
C ASN A 219 -22.77 -5.86 -0.69
N VAL A 220 -22.13 -5.52 0.42
CA VAL A 220 -20.79 -6.01 0.71
C VAL A 220 -20.90 -7.42 1.25
N PRO A 221 -20.36 -8.43 0.57
CA PRO A 221 -20.34 -9.78 1.10
C PRO A 221 -19.28 -9.86 2.20
N ILE A 222 -19.72 -10.19 3.41
CA ILE A 222 -18.84 -10.35 4.57
C ILE A 222 -18.76 -11.81 4.92
N ASP A 223 -17.55 -12.35 4.96
CA ASP A 223 -17.28 -13.66 5.54
C ASP A 223 -16.16 -13.55 6.57
N LEU A 224 -16.55 -13.39 7.79
CA LEU A 224 -15.65 -13.25 8.93
C LEU A 224 -14.79 -14.50 9.20
N ASN A 225 -15.17 -15.66 8.67
CA ASN A 225 -14.46 -16.92 8.89
C ASN A 225 -13.16 -17.03 8.09
N HIS A 226 -13.03 -16.27 6.98
CA HIS A 226 -11.86 -16.33 6.11
C HIS A 226 -10.96 -15.08 6.26
N GLY A 227 -11.37 -14.10 7.07
CA GLY A 227 -10.58 -12.90 7.31
C GLY A 227 -10.22 -12.13 6.03
N HIS A 228 -9.04 -11.56 6.03
CA HIS A 228 -8.51 -10.70 4.97
C HIS A 228 -8.05 -11.41 3.69
N GLN A 229 -7.88 -12.74 3.74
CA GLN A 229 -7.42 -13.50 2.58
C GLN A 229 -8.55 -13.92 1.65
N GLN A 230 -9.73 -13.36 1.86
CA GLN A 230 -10.86 -13.62 0.99
C GLN A 230 -10.64 -12.92 -0.34
N THR A 231 -10.41 -13.69 -1.37
CA THR A 231 -10.45 -13.20 -2.72
C THR A 231 -11.88 -13.30 -3.21
N LEU A 232 -12.54 -12.17 -3.33
CA LEU A 232 -13.81 -12.09 -4.02
C LEU A 232 -13.53 -11.98 -5.50
N VAL A 233 -14.27 -12.73 -6.30
CA VAL A 233 -14.21 -12.66 -7.75
C VAL A 233 -15.38 -11.81 -8.23
N GLY A 234 -15.14 -10.91 -9.13
CA GLY A 234 -16.19 -10.09 -9.72
C GLY A 234 -15.90 -8.59 -9.66
N LEU A 235 -16.88 -7.83 -9.28
CA LEU A 235 -16.98 -6.39 -9.55
C LEU A 235 -15.91 -5.55 -8.88
N THR A 236 -15.86 -5.64 -7.60
CA THR A 236 -14.76 -5.24 -6.74
C THR A 236 -14.76 -6.20 -5.58
N SER A 237 -13.62 -6.49 -5.07
CA SER A 237 -13.50 -7.51 -4.05
C SER A 237 -14.10 -7.09 -2.72
N PHE A 238 -14.25 -5.81 -2.45
CA PHE A 238 -14.37 -5.32 -1.07
C PHE A 238 -13.35 -6.00 -0.13
N GLU A 239 -12.31 -6.55 -0.71
CA GLU A 239 -11.19 -7.07 0.05
C GLU A 239 -10.39 -5.88 0.58
N VAL A 240 -10.31 -5.79 1.89
CA VAL A 240 -9.81 -4.60 2.57
C VAL A 240 -8.36 -4.24 2.29
N ILE A 241 -7.57 -5.16 1.74
CA ILE A 241 -6.14 -4.94 1.47
C ILE A 241 -5.78 -4.75 0.00
N HIS A 242 -6.68 -5.05 -0.93
CA HIS A 242 -6.41 -5.04 -2.37
C HIS A 242 -7.42 -4.19 -3.13
N GLU A 243 -7.89 -3.10 -2.53
CA GLU A 243 -8.82 -2.15 -3.15
C GLU A 243 -8.13 -1.23 -4.16
N ASP A 244 -7.26 -1.78 -4.97
CA ASP A 244 -6.48 -1.04 -5.99
C ASP A 244 -7.35 -0.24 -6.97
N ALA A 245 -8.62 -0.61 -7.14
CA ALA A 245 -9.56 0.16 -7.93
C ALA A 245 -9.73 1.59 -7.39
N LEU A 246 -9.64 1.81 -6.07
CA LEU A 246 -9.74 3.14 -5.47
C LEU A 246 -8.63 4.09 -5.95
N HIS A 247 -7.43 3.59 -6.20
CA HIS A 247 -6.33 4.41 -6.74
C HIS A 247 -6.60 4.91 -8.16
N ILE A 248 -7.54 4.29 -8.89
CA ILE A 248 -7.96 4.70 -10.23
C ILE A 248 -9.23 5.55 -10.15
N VAL A 249 -10.21 5.12 -9.37
CA VAL A 249 -11.54 5.75 -9.29
C VAL A 249 -11.47 7.12 -8.60
N VAL A 250 -10.59 7.27 -7.62
CA VAL A 250 -10.41 8.54 -6.89
C VAL A 250 -9.90 9.66 -7.81
N PRO A 251 -8.77 9.53 -8.53
CA PRO A 251 -8.36 10.57 -9.48
C PRO A 251 -9.31 10.71 -10.67
N LEU A 252 -9.96 9.64 -11.12
CA LEU A 252 -11.00 9.70 -12.15
C LEU A 252 -12.13 10.65 -11.72
N TYR A 253 -12.68 10.46 -10.50
CA TYR A 253 -13.71 11.33 -9.95
C TYR A 253 -13.20 12.75 -9.78
N ASP A 254 -12.01 12.93 -9.26
CA ASP A 254 -11.43 14.23 -8.94
C ASP A 254 -11.27 15.13 -10.18
N PHE A 255 -10.75 14.59 -11.28
CA PHE A 255 -10.65 15.31 -12.56
C PHE A 255 -12.02 15.57 -13.20
N LEU A 256 -12.99 14.70 -12.96
CA LEU A 256 -14.31 14.76 -13.59
C LEU A 256 -15.37 15.49 -12.72
N TYR A 257 -15.03 15.84 -11.48
CA TYR A 257 -15.98 16.32 -10.48
C TYR A 257 -16.90 17.44 -10.98
N ASN A 258 -16.36 18.51 -11.57
CA ASN A 258 -17.13 19.63 -12.04
C ASN A 258 -18.09 19.25 -13.18
N TYR A 259 -17.68 18.32 -14.05
CA TYR A 259 -18.55 17.79 -15.10
C TYR A 259 -19.69 16.96 -14.51
N LEU A 260 -19.41 16.10 -13.56
CA LEU A 260 -20.41 15.28 -12.87
C LEU A 260 -21.39 16.15 -12.10
N LYS A 261 -20.91 17.11 -11.34
CA LYS A 261 -21.75 18.04 -10.57
C LYS A 261 -22.70 18.85 -11.46
N THR A 262 -22.27 19.18 -12.67
CA THR A 262 -23.10 19.94 -13.63
C THR A 262 -24.11 19.06 -14.37
N ASN A 263 -23.70 17.85 -14.79
CA ASN A 263 -24.50 17.02 -15.70
C ASN A 263 -25.24 15.87 -15.00
N TYR A 264 -24.84 15.51 -13.77
CA TYR A 264 -25.40 14.42 -12.95
C TYR A 264 -25.62 14.86 -11.49
N PRO A 265 -26.19 16.04 -11.23
CA PRO A 265 -26.29 16.59 -9.86
C PRO A 265 -27.07 15.66 -8.92
N GLU A 266 -28.07 14.93 -9.43
CA GLU A 266 -28.89 14.00 -8.66
C GLU A 266 -28.16 12.73 -8.24
N LYS A 267 -26.98 12.46 -8.82
CA LYS A 267 -26.16 11.28 -8.50
C LYS A 267 -25.01 11.57 -7.55
N MET A 268 -24.74 12.80 -7.21
CA MET A 268 -23.61 13.15 -6.35
C MET A 268 -23.66 12.45 -4.99
N ASP A 269 -24.86 12.32 -4.40
CA ASP A 269 -25.04 11.57 -3.15
C ASP A 269 -24.81 10.06 -3.31
N ILE A 270 -25.14 9.49 -4.47
CA ILE A 270 -24.86 8.10 -4.80
C ILE A 270 -23.35 7.87 -4.87
N TYR A 271 -22.63 8.75 -5.53
CA TYR A 271 -21.17 8.64 -5.65
C TYR A 271 -20.48 8.78 -4.29
N ALA A 272 -20.88 9.80 -3.52
CA ALA A 272 -20.38 9.96 -2.15
C ALA A 272 -20.72 8.75 -1.28
N GLY A 273 -21.94 8.23 -1.37
CA GLY A 273 -22.36 7.02 -0.66
C GLY A 273 -21.57 5.77 -1.02
N ALA A 274 -21.19 5.62 -2.30
CA ALA A 274 -20.32 4.53 -2.74
C ALA A 274 -18.90 4.63 -2.14
N PHE A 275 -18.29 5.82 -2.14
CA PHE A 275 -17.00 6.06 -1.49
C PHE A 275 -17.05 5.79 0.01
N LYS A 276 -18.08 6.30 0.69
CA LYS A 276 -18.27 6.05 2.13
C LYS A 276 -18.43 4.56 2.43
N LYS A 277 -19.23 3.85 1.64
CA LYS A 277 -19.41 2.39 1.78
C LYS A 277 -18.08 1.65 1.71
N TRP A 278 -17.19 2.05 0.81
CA TRP A 278 -15.86 1.49 0.70
C TRP A 278 -15.03 1.71 1.98
N ALA A 279 -14.92 2.97 2.40
CA ALA A 279 -14.16 3.32 3.61
C ALA A 279 -14.74 2.67 4.88
N ASP A 280 -16.05 2.72 5.07
CA ASP A 280 -16.74 2.13 6.22
C ASP A 280 -16.57 0.60 6.25
N ASN A 281 -16.53 -0.06 5.07
CA ASN A 281 -16.23 -1.49 5.00
C ASN A 281 -14.80 -1.82 5.46
N ILE A 282 -13.82 -1.03 5.02
CA ILE A 282 -12.42 -1.20 5.45
C ILE A 282 -12.32 -1.02 6.97
N ILE A 283 -12.94 0.03 7.50
CA ILE A 283 -12.96 0.32 8.94
C ILE A 283 -13.57 -0.83 9.76
N ALA A 284 -14.62 -1.46 9.23
CA ALA A 284 -15.34 -2.53 9.93
C ALA A 284 -14.70 -3.91 9.81
N ASN A 285 -14.00 -4.19 8.71
CA ASN A 285 -13.55 -5.52 8.33
C ASN A 285 -12.06 -5.65 8.02
N GLY A 286 -11.27 -4.61 8.28
CA GLY A 286 -9.84 -4.56 8.01
C GLY A 286 -8.98 -5.51 8.85
N VAL A 287 -7.68 -5.40 8.69
CA VAL A 287 -6.65 -6.19 9.39
C VAL A 287 -5.72 -5.25 10.12
N PRO A 288 -5.82 -5.14 11.45
CA PRO A 288 -5.03 -4.21 12.24
C PRO A 288 -3.62 -4.74 12.55
N HIS A 289 -2.79 -3.89 13.11
CA HIS A 289 -1.48 -4.14 13.74
C HIS A 289 -0.29 -4.40 12.81
N ASN A 290 -0.44 -4.33 11.51
CA ASN A 290 0.63 -4.66 10.58
C ASN A 290 0.64 -3.75 9.33
N ASN A 291 1.48 -4.06 8.35
CA ASN A 291 1.58 -3.33 7.09
C ASN A 291 0.25 -3.20 6.32
N TRP A 292 -0.71 -4.11 6.50
CA TRP A 292 -2.01 -4.05 5.83
C TRP A 292 -2.88 -2.93 6.36
N ASP A 293 -2.76 -2.63 7.65
CA ASP A 293 -3.41 -1.47 8.28
C ASP A 293 -3.05 -0.16 7.57
N LEU A 294 -1.76 0.00 7.17
CA LEU A 294 -1.30 1.14 6.38
C LEU A 294 -1.89 1.16 4.97
N LEU A 295 -1.96 0.01 4.29
CA LEU A 295 -2.60 -0.07 2.97
C LEU A 295 -4.06 0.35 3.03
N GLN A 296 -4.78 -0.11 4.05
CA GLN A 296 -6.17 0.23 4.32
C GLN A 296 -6.33 1.72 4.65
N ALA A 297 -5.47 2.27 5.51
CA ALA A 297 -5.46 3.70 5.84
C ALA A 297 -5.29 4.57 4.58
N ARG A 298 -4.48 4.14 3.62
CA ARG A 298 -4.30 4.83 2.33
C ARG A 298 -5.60 4.88 1.52
N TYR A 299 -6.37 3.80 1.50
CA TYR A 299 -7.67 3.79 0.82
C TYR A 299 -8.68 4.71 1.50
N ILE A 300 -8.75 4.70 2.84
CA ILE A 300 -9.61 5.60 3.60
C ILE A 300 -9.22 7.07 3.38
N MET A 301 -7.91 7.36 3.36
CA MET A 301 -7.38 8.70 3.07
C MET A 301 -7.81 9.17 1.69
N ASN A 302 -7.69 8.33 0.66
CA ASN A 302 -8.10 8.66 -0.70
C ASN A 302 -9.59 8.97 -0.79
N VAL A 303 -10.44 8.22 -0.08
CA VAL A 303 -11.88 8.53 0.04
C VAL A 303 -12.08 9.88 0.75
N GLY A 304 -11.40 10.13 1.85
CA GLY A 304 -11.45 11.41 2.54
C GLY A 304 -11.09 12.59 1.63
N LEU A 305 -10.08 12.45 0.78
CA LEU A 305 -9.64 13.54 -0.10
C LEU A 305 -10.69 13.96 -1.14
N VAL A 306 -11.54 13.05 -1.61
CA VAL A 306 -12.54 13.36 -2.65
C VAL A 306 -13.90 13.77 -2.11
N LEU A 307 -14.21 13.46 -0.85
CA LEU A 307 -15.47 13.86 -0.23
C LEU A 307 -15.49 15.35 0.13
N GLU A 308 -16.68 15.92 0.16
CA GLU A 308 -16.90 17.27 0.67
C GLU A 308 -16.75 17.32 2.20
N ASP A 309 -16.83 18.53 2.77
CA ASP A 309 -16.75 18.74 4.22
C ASP A 309 -17.87 17.99 4.96
N ASN A 310 -17.63 17.64 6.21
CA ASN A 310 -18.58 16.91 7.06
C ASN A 310 -19.98 17.52 7.08
N LYS A 311 -20.07 18.86 7.05
CA LYS A 311 -21.33 19.62 7.09
C LYS A 311 -22.22 19.43 5.85
N GLU A 312 -21.64 18.98 4.75
CA GLU A 312 -22.38 18.74 3.50
C GLU A 312 -23.14 17.38 3.52
N TYR A 313 -22.91 16.57 4.55
CA TYR A 313 -23.54 15.25 4.67
C TYR A 313 -24.37 15.14 5.94
N ALA A 314 -25.59 14.60 5.81
CA ALA A 314 -26.52 14.45 6.92
C ALA A 314 -25.99 13.53 8.05
N ASP A 315 -25.12 12.58 7.72
CA ASP A 315 -24.45 11.67 8.68
C ASP A 315 -23.18 12.28 9.30
N GLY A 316 -22.78 13.48 8.88
CA GLY A 316 -21.56 14.14 9.35
C GLY A 316 -20.27 13.44 8.94
N LYS A 317 -20.33 12.47 8.02
CA LYS A 317 -19.17 11.72 7.54
C LYS A 317 -18.69 12.27 6.20
N GLY A 318 -17.88 13.29 6.24
CA GLY A 318 -17.22 13.87 5.09
C GLY A 318 -15.71 13.73 5.19
N ARG A 319 -15.01 14.64 4.54
CA ARG A 319 -13.56 14.67 4.42
C ARG A 319 -12.84 14.67 5.77
N GLU A 320 -13.24 15.58 6.67
CA GLU A 320 -12.59 15.70 7.98
C GLU A 320 -12.80 14.44 8.82
N TYR A 321 -13.97 13.78 8.69
CA TYR A 321 -14.25 12.52 9.40
C TYR A 321 -13.28 11.41 9.01
N TYR A 322 -13.07 11.20 7.70
CA TYR A 322 -12.20 10.12 7.23
C TYR A 322 -10.71 10.44 7.40
N ILE A 323 -10.31 11.70 7.25
CA ILE A 323 -8.93 12.13 7.54
C ILE A 323 -8.62 11.99 9.04
N ASP A 324 -9.55 12.39 9.91
CA ASP A 324 -9.41 12.18 11.35
C ASP A 324 -9.38 10.68 11.70
N TYR A 325 -10.16 9.87 10.98
CA TYR A 325 -10.11 8.43 11.17
C TYR A 325 -8.72 7.86 10.87
N VAL A 326 -8.14 8.26 9.76
CA VAL A 326 -6.77 7.84 9.40
C VAL A 326 -5.74 8.29 10.44
N LEU A 327 -5.86 9.50 10.96
CA LEU A 327 -4.87 10.05 11.89
C LEU A 327 -5.04 9.57 13.33
N ASN A 328 -6.29 9.55 13.84
CA ASN A 328 -6.56 9.49 15.28
C ASN A 328 -7.53 8.41 15.71
N ARG A 329 -8.45 7.95 14.85
CA ARG A 329 -9.51 7.02 15.27
C ARG A 329 -9.12 5.58 14.96
N SER A 330 -9.57 4.69 15.83
CA SER A 330 -9.32 3.26 15.66
C SER A 330 -10.59 2.45 15.88
N SER A 331 -10.78 1.42 15.08
CA SER A 331 -11.68 0.31 15.36
C SER A 331 -10.88 -0.91 15.83
N ILE A 332 -11.56 -2.00 16.10
CA ILE A 332 -10.89 -3.30 16.35
C ILE A 332 -10.25 -3.87 15.09
N ARG A 333 -10.56 -3.33 13.92
CA ARG A 333 -10.16 -3.86 12.60
C ARG A 333 -9.31 -2.88 11.78
N GLN A 334 -9.27 -1.62 12.16
CA GLN A 334 -8.47 -0.58 11.50
C GLN A 334 -7.94 0.39 12.55
N TRP A 335 -6.64 0.53 12.66
CA TRP A 335 -6.02 1.47 13.58
C TRP A 335 -5.64 2.77 12.88
N SER A 336 -5.57 3.84 13.67
CA SER A 336 -5.04 5.12 13.19
C SER A 336 -3.53 5.04 12.95
N LEU A 337 -3.01 5.93 12.10
CA LEU A 337 -1.57 6.05 11.86
C LEU A 337 -0.80 6.32 13.17
N SER A 338 -1.35 7.16 14.07
CA SER A 338 -0.71 7.46 15.35
C SER A 338 -0.60 6.22 16.24
N ARG A 339 -1.70 5.48 16.39
CA ARG A 339 -1.73 4.27 17.20
C ARG A 339 -0.82 3.18 16.64
N LEU A 340 -0.86 2.99 15.33
CA LEU A 340 -0.03 1.99 14.65
C LEU A 340 1.45 2.33 14.77
N ALA A 341 1.81 3.61 14.66
CA ALA A 341 3.19 4.06 14.85
C ALA A 341 3.68 3.87 16.29
N ASP A 342 2.85 4.22 17.28
CA ASP A 342 3.18 4.05 18.71
C ASP A 342 3.32 2.57 19.09
N TYR A 343 2.56 1.69 18.44
CA TYR A 343 2.63 0.24 18.65
C TYR A 343 3.86 -0.40 18.00
N GLY A 344 4.17 -0.02 16.76
CA GLY A 344 5.11 -0.77 15.92
C GLY A 344 6.52 -0.20 15.90
N PHE A 345 6.72 1.13 16.06
CA PHE A 345 8.06 1.69 16.12
C PHE A 345 8.60 1.73 17.53
N ASP A 346 9.78 1.17 17.73
CA ASP A 346 10.53 1.41 18.96
C ASP A 346 10.92 2.90 19.06
N SER A 347 10.49 3.57 20.12
CA SER A 347 10.68 5.01 20.29
C SER A 347 12.16 5.41 20.43
N THR A 348 13.01 4.49 20.87
CA THR A 348 14.46 4.71 21.07
C THR A 348 15.23 4.50 19.78
N THR A 349 15.02 3.38 19.11
CA THR A 349 15.80 2.97 17.94
C THR A 349 15.16 3.39 16.62
N GLY A 350 13.84 3.57 16.57
CA GLY A 350 13.09 3.82 15.33
C GLY A 350 12.81 2.57 14.51
N ILE A 351 13.21 1.39 14.98
CA ILE A 351 12.98 0.13 14.26
C ILE A 351 11.53 -0.28 14.37
N TRP A 352 10.94 -0.68 13.25
CA TRP A 352 9.60 -1.24 13.15
C TRP A 352 9.58 -2.71 13.59
N ALA A 353 8.50 -3.13 14.24
CA ALA A 353 8.35 -4.47 14.84
C ALA A 353 8.12 -5.60 13.81
N GLU A 354 8.89 -5.60 12.74
CA GLU A 354 8.90 -6.65 11.71
C GLU A 354 10.33 -6.86 11.19
N CYS A 355 10.52 -7.91 10.37
CA CYS A 355 11.80 -8.17 9.71
C CYS A 355 12.24 -7.02 8.77
N PRO A 356 13.52 -6.93 8.36
CA PRO A 356 14.04 -5.80 7.57
C PRO A 356 13.29 -5.54 6.27
N GLY A 357 12.85 -6.60 5.57
CA GLY A 357 12.08 -6.48 4.34
C GLY A 357 10.75 -5.75 4.54
N TYR A 358 9.94 -6.23 5.48
CA TYR A 358 8.64 -5.63 5.81
C TYR A 358 8.77 -4.28 6.52
N SER A 359 9.76 -4.12 7.39
CA SER A 359 10.11 -2.81 7.96
C SER A 359 10.32 -1.74 6.90
N SER A 360 11.04 -2.11 5.82
CA SER A 360 11.28 -1.20 4.70
C SER A 360 10.00 -0.83 3.96
N VAL A 361 9.04 -1.76 3.82
CA VAL A 361 7.71 -1.49 3.21
C VAL A 361 6.93 -0.50 4.06
N VAL A 362 6.82 -0.77 5.38
CA VAL A 362 6.08 0.09 6.32
C VAL A 362 6.67 1.51 6.36
N ILE A 363 7.99 1.63 6.46
CA ILE A 363 8.68 2.93 6.48
C ILE A 363 8.43 3.69 5.18
N ASN A 364 8.47 3.01 4.03
CA ASN A 364 8.15 3.61 2.74
C ASN A 364 6.70 4.10 2.65
N ASP A 365 5.76 3.34 3.19
CA ASP A 365 4.35 3.73 3.18
C ASP A 365 4.08 4.94 4.09
N TYR A 366 4.66 5.00 5.28
CA TYR A 366 4.60 6.21 6.13
C TYR A 366 5.25 7.43 5.45
N ALA A 367 6.37 7.23 4.76
CA ALA A 367 7.02 8.30 4.01
C ALA A 367 6.15 8.79 2.83
N ASN A 368 5.43 7.89 2.17
CA ASN A 368 4.45 8.24 1.13
C ASN A 368 3.24 8.98 1.73
N PHE A 369 2.74 8.58 2.90
CA PHE A 369 1.72 9.36 3.61
C PHE A 369 2.19 10.77 3.91
N ALA A 370 3.41 10.95 4.45
CA ALA A 370 3.96 12.27 4.70
C ALA A 370 3.97 13.13 3.43
N ASN A 371 4.43 12.57 2.32
CA ASN A 371 4.41 13.26 1.03
C ASN A 371 2.99 13.58 0.53
N GLN A 372 2.03 12.69 0.74
CA GLN A 372 0.62 12.92 0.40
C GLN A 372 0.01 14.05 1.26
N PHE A 373 0.28 14.06 2.56
CA PHE A 373 -0.17 15.14 3.45
C PHE A 373 0.43 16.50 3.08
N ASP A 374 1.73 16.55 2.74
CA ASP A 374 2.38 17.78 2.25
C ASP A 374 1.74 18.28 0.95
N ASN A 375 1.52 17.40 -0.01
CA ASN A 375 1.03 17.77 -1.34
C ASN A 375 -0.45 18.17 -1.32
N ASN A 376 -1.30 17.37 -0.69
CA ASN A 376 -2.76 17.52 -0.74
C ASN A 376 -3.31 18.44 0.36
N LEU A 377 -2.71 18.43 1.54
CA LEU A 377 -3.26 19.12 2.71
C LEU A 377 -2.34 20.21 3.26
N LYS A 378 -1.14 20.39 2.69
CA LYS A 378 -0.11 21.33 3.20
C LYS A 378 0.16 21.10 4.69
N TYR A 379 0.25 19.84 5.08
CA TYR A 379 0.37 19.39 6.46
C TYR A 379 1.64 18.56 6.66
N ASP A 380 2.47 18.97 7.60
CA ASP A 380 3.73 18.31 7.93
C ASP A 380 3.52 17.14 8.89
N LEU A 381 3.20 15.97 8.34
CA LEU A 381 3.00 14.74 9.12
C LEU A 381 4.27 14.31 9.86
N VAL A 382 5.46 14.55 9.31
CA VAL A 382 6.74 14.19 9.96
C VAL A 382 6.98 15.03 11.22
N LYS A 383 6.53 16.29 11.23
CA LYS A 383 6.54 17.12 12.45
C LYS A 383 5.55 16.60 13.49
N ALA A 384 4.37 16.18 13.05
CA ALA A 384 3.35 15.63 13.94
C ALA A 384 3.74 14.24 14.49
N MET A 385 4.47 13.45 13.71
CA MET A 385 4.96 12.11 14.06
C MET A 385 6.49 12.02 13.91
N PRO A 386 7.28 12.55 14.87
CA PRO A 386 8.75 12.62 14.75
C PRO A 386 9.44 11.26 14.64
N VAL A 387 8.79 10.18 15.10
CA VAL A 387 9.30 8.82 14.98
C VAL A 387 9.54 8.42 13.52
N LEU A 388 8.79 9.00 12.55
CA LEU A 388 8.98 8.70 11.13
C LEU A 388 10.36 9.12 10.62
N SER A 389 10.83 10.30 11.01
CA SER A 389 12.19 10.73 10.66
C SER A 389 13.26 9.83 11.29
N LYS A 390 13.05 9.43 12.55
CA LYS A 390 13.94 8.50 13.26
C LYS A 390 13.96 7.13 12.58
N ALA A 391 12.77 6.59 12.22
CA ALA A 391 12.64 5.30 11.55
C ALA A 391 13.40 5.26 10.21
N VAL A 392 13.23 6.30 9.39
CA VAL A 392 13.97 6.42 8.12
C VAL A 392 15.48 6.53 8.38
N ALA A 393 15.91 7.31 9.39
CA ALA A 393 17.33 7.46 9.75
C ALA A 393 17.94 6.17 10.32
N ALA A 394 17.14 5.26 10.89
CA ALA A 394 17.60 3.98 11.44
C ALA A 394 17.82 2.89 10.39
N THR A 395 17.26 3.03 9.19
CA THR A 395 17.33 1.99 8.16
C THR A 395 18.74 1.56 7.73
N PRO A 396 19.78 2.45 7.73
CA PRO A 396 21.15 2.03 7.47
C PRO A 396 21.69 0.98 8.46
N GLN A 397 21.10 0.85 9.65
CA GLN A 397 21.52 -0.17 10.62
C GLN A 397 21.36 -1.60 10.09
N TYR A 398 20.43 -1.83 9.14
CA TYR A 398 20.29 -3.13 8.47
C TYR A 398 21.45 -3.50 7.54
N LEU A 399 22.33 -2.55 7.18
CA LEU A 399 23.34 -2.76 6.14
C LEU A 399 24.53 -3.58 6.63
N PHE A 400 24.88 -4.61 5.87
CA PHE A 400 26.23 -5.15 5.84
C PHE A 400 27.20 -4.16 5.18
N PRO A 401 28.53 -4.32 5.41
CA PRO A 401 29.53 -3.45 4.75
C PRO A 401 29.48 -3.46 3.22
N ASN A 402 28.95 -4.51 2.58
CA ASN A 402 28.73 -4.60 1.11
C ASN A 402 27.41 -3.96 0.65
N ARG A 403 26.68 -3.27 1.53
CA ARG A 403 25.42 -2.57 1.27
C ARG A 403 24.18 -3.46 1.09
N MET A 404 24.30 -4.76 1.23
CA MET A 404 23.12 -5.63 1.35
C MET A 404 22.50 -5.50 2.74
N ILE A 405 21.20 -5.71 2.87
CA ILE A 405 20.51 -5.73 4.16
C ILE A 405 20.60 -7.11 4.82
N CYS A 406 20.52 -7.15 6.16
CA CYS A 406 20.36 -8.39 6.93
C CYS A 406 19.12 -9.16 6.45
N GLY A 407 19.21 -10.48 6.43
CA GLY A 407 18.27 -11.37 5.74
C GLY A 407 17.25 -12.05 6.63
N PHE A 408 17.22 -11.78 7.93
CA PHE A 408 16.34 -12.53 8.85
C PHE A 408 14.84 -12.29 8.61
N GLY A 409 14.04 -13.29 8.97
CA GLY A 409 12.59 -13.31 8.77
C GLY A 409 12.20 -13.32 7.30
N ASP A 410 11.01 -12.82 6.98
CA ASP A 410 10.50 -12.75 5.59
C ASP A 410 11.21 -11.66 4.77
N THR A 411 12.53 -11.71 4.73
CA THR A 411 13.38 -10.76 3.99
C THR A 411 13.99 -11.43 2.76
N HIS A 412 13.95 -10.77 1.61
CA HIS A 412 14.76 -11.15 0.45
C HIS A 412 16.14 -10.50 0.53
N PRO A 413 17.22 -11.20 0.16
CA PRO A 413 18.51 -10.58 -0.04
C PRO A 413 18.40 -9.42 -1.05
N SER A 414 18.61 -8.21 -0.59
CA SER A 414 18.42 -7.01 -1.40
C SER A 414 19.29 -5.85 -0.92
N TYR A 415 19.28 -4.78 -1.70
CA TYR A 415 19.81 -3.48 -1.27
C TYR A 415 18.72 -2.66 -0.59
N LEU A 416 19.13 -1.71 0.25
CA LEU A 416 18.21 -0.84 0.94
C LEU A 416 17.40 0.01 -0.07
N ASN A 417 16.08 0.05 0.12
CA ASN A 417 15.23 0.95 -0.64
C ASN A 417 15.57 2.40 -0.32
N THR A 418 15.77 3.24 -1.33
CA THR A 418 16.13 4.65 -1.14
C THR A 418 14.97 5.63 -1.31
N ASN A 419 13.77 5.16 -1.69
CA ASN A 419 12.60 6.02 -1.90
C ASN A 419 12.19 6.79 -0.65
N PHE A 420 12.23 6.17 0.52
CA PHE A 420 11.85 6.87 1.75
C PHE A 420 12.80 8.03 2.09
N PHE A 421 14.08 7.98 1.70
CA PHE A 421 14.99 9.14 1.82
C PHE A 421 14.55 10.27 0.89
N ILE A 422 14.17 9.93 -0.35
CA ILE A 422 13.64 10.90 -1.30
C ILE A 422 12.39 11.60 -0.74
N ARG A 423 11.47 10.83 -0.17
CA ARG A 423 10.26 11.38 0.46
C ARG A 423 10.57 12.27 1.67
N MET A 424 11.56 11.91 2.49
CA MET A 424 12.00 12.76 3.60
C MET A 424 12.66 14.06 3.11
N ILE A 425 13.43 14.03 2.03
CA ILE A 425 13.99 15.24 1.40
C ILE A 425 12.84 16.11 0.87
N GLN A 426 11.87 15.55 0.17
CA GLN A 426 10.72 16.29 -0.34
C GLN A 426 9.88 16.92 0.79
N ASN A 427 9.62 16.18 1.88
CA ASN A 427 8.95 16.73 3.07
C ASN A 427 9.77 17.88 3.69
N ALA A 428 11.08 17.70 3.82
CA ALA A 428 11.94 18.73 4.38
C ALA A 428 11.95 20.00 3.51
N GLN A 429 12.00 19.86 2.20
CA GLN A 429 11.91 20.98 1.24
C GLN A 429 10.55 21.69 1.31
N ALA A 430 9.43 20.93 1.35
CA ALA A 430 8.10 21.49 1.46
C ALA A 430 7.89 22.31 2.76
N ASN A 431 8.59 21.94 3.83
CA ASN A 431 8.42 22.52 5.16
C ASN A 431 9.62 23.36 5.64
N GLY A 432 10.60 23.65 4.76
CA GLY A 432 11.75 24.53 5.05
C GLY A 432 12.72 23.98 6.10
N LYS A 433 12.84 22.64 6.24
CA LYS A 433 13.67 21.96 7.23
C LYS A 433 15.09 21.68 6.68
N THR A 434 15.89 22.71 6.54
CA THR A 434 17.20 22.63 5.85
C THR A 434 18.15 21.59 6.45
N GLU A 435 18.20 21.43 7.76
CA GLU A 435 19.08 20.43 8.41
C GLU A 435 18.67 19.01 8.06
N GLN A 436 17.37 18.70 8.11
CA GLN A 436 16.82 17.40 7.73
C GLN A 436 17.02 17.11 6.24
N GLU A 437 16.81 18.12 5.37
CA GLU A 437 17.10 18.03 3.94
C GLU A 437 18.56 17.65 3.69
N ASN A 438 19.48 18.38 4.31
CA ASN A 438 20.92 18.16 4.15
C ASN A 438 21.32 16.77 4.66
N TYR A 439 20.80 16.33 5.81
CA TYR A 439 21.07 15.01 6.38
C TYR A 439 20.66 13.88 5.41
N PHE A 440 19.41 13.87 4.98
CA PHE A 440 18.93 12.83 4.06
C PHE A 440 19.53 12.94 2.66
N THR A 441 19.87 14.14 2.19
CA THR A 441 20.59 14.33 0.92
C THR A 441 22.00 13.72 1.00
N ALA A 442 22.75 13.96 2.08
CA ALA A 442 24.08 13.40 2.26
C ALA A 442 24.06 11.87 2.36
N LEU A 443 23.06 11.32 3.08
CA LEU A 443 22.84 9.88 3.21
C LEU A 443 22.46 9.25 1.86
N LEU A 444 21.52 9.84 1.14
CA LEU A 444 21.08 9.35 -0.18
C LEU A 444 22.24 9.32 -1.17
N LYS A 445 23.06 10.38 -1.23
CA LYS A 445 24.28 10.42 -2.07
C LYS A 445 25.33 9.40 -1.65
N CYS A 446 25.43 9.10 -0.35
CA CYS A 446 26.31 8.03 0.15
C CYS A 446 25.87 6.64 -0.32
N LEU A 447 24.56 6.38 -0.32
CA LEU A 447 24.00 5.08 -0.68
C LEU A 447 23.83 4.91 -2.20
N ASN A 448 23.61 6.00 -2.92
CA ASN A 448 23.44 6.02 -4.37
C ASN A 448 24.34 7.09 -5.00
N PRO A 449 25.65 6.82 -5.22
CA PRO A 449 26.58 7.79 -5.79
C PRO A 449 26.23 8.27 -7.20
N GLU A 450 25.41 7.52 -7.93
CA GLU A 450 25.00 7.86 -9.29
C GLU A 450 23.77 8.79 -9.34
N ILE A 451 23.20 9.13 -8.20
CA ILE A 451 21.94 9.91 -8.14
C ILE A 451 22.10 11.35 -8.65
N ASP A 452 23.29 11.90 -8.57
CA ASP A 452 23.62 13.24 -9.13
C ASP A 452 23.80 13.20 -10.66
N ASN A 453 23.94 12.01 -11.24
CA ASN A 453 24.07 11.85 -12.68
C ASN A 453 22.66 11.75 -13.27
N GLU A 454 22.32 12.63 -14.22
CA GLU A 454 21.03 12.65 -14.96
C GLU A 454 20.63 11.28 -15.56
N LYS A 455 21.53 10.29 -15.52
CA LYS A 455 21.29 8.90 -15.94
C LYS A 455 20.54 8.06 -14.91
N GLY A 456 20.44 8.48 -13.63
CA GLY A 456 19.75 7.73 -12.55
C GLY A 456 18.23 7.67 -12.71
N GLU A 457 17.61 8.57 -13.48
CA GLU A 457 16.15 8.61 -13.69
C GLU A 457 15.63 7.63 -14.77
N LYS A 458 16.48 6.81 -15.39
CA LYS A 458 16.11 6.05 -16.61
C LYS A 458 15.19 4.84 -16.41
N ASN A 459 14.83 4.46 -15.21
CA ASN A 459 14.06 3.21 -14.99
C ASN A 459 12.57 3.38 -14.67
N ASN A 460 12.05 4.59 -14.47
CA ASN A 460 10.61 4.77 -14.32
C ASN A 460 9.99 4.93 -15.71
N VAL A 461 9.32 3.86 -16.17
CA VAL A 461 8.53 3.90 -17.40
C VAL A 461 7.35 4.83 -17.17
N ARG A 462 7.48 6.09 -17.56
CA ARG A 462 6.44 7.11 -17.47
C ARG A 462 5.37 6.81 -18.52
N VAL A 463 4.21 6.29 -18.11
CA VAL A 463 3.14 5.83 -19.03
C VAL A 463 1.73 6.16 -18.58
N SER A 464 1.56 6.80 -17.42
CA SER A 464 0.26 7.06 -16.81
C SER A 464 0.08 8.52 -16.43
N VAL A 465 -1.14 8.88 -16.07
CA VAL A 465 -1.50 10.20 -15.53
C VAL A 465 -0.66 10.55 -14.29
N ASN A 466 -0.41 9.58 -13.42
CA ASN A 466 0.38 9.79 -12.21
C ASN A 466 1.80 10.30 -12.50
N SER A 467 2.38 9.93 -13.65
CA SER A 467 3.72 10.37 -14.04
C SER A 467 3.87 11.91 -14.13
N PHE A 468 2.77 12.64 -14.30
CA PHE A 468 2.79 14.10 -14.31
C PHE A 468 2.88 14.73 -12.92
N PHE A 469 2.45 13.99 -11.87
CA PHE A 469 2.21 14.56 -10.55
C PHE A 469 3.04 13.91 -9.43
N GLU A 470 3.24 12.61 -9.48
CA GLU A 470 3.94 11.85 -8.43
C GLU A 470 5.46 11.82 -8.62
N ASP A 471 5.91 11.82 -9.87
CA ASP A 471 7.33 11.75 -10.24
C ASP A 471 7.95 13.15 -10.39
N LYS A 472 7.77 14.02 -9.38
CA LYS A 472 8.47 15.31 -9.39
C LYS A 472 9.98 15.08 -9.40
N PRO A 473 10.73 15.76 -10.30
CA PRO A 473 12.18 15.67 -10.31
C PRO A 473 12.73 15.98 -8.92
N LEU A 474 13.56 15.08 -8.39
CA LEU A 474 14.23 15.31 -7.13
C LEU A 474 15.30 16.39 -7.32
N SER A 475 15.11 17.55 -6.70
CA SER A 475 16.11 18.61 -6.70
C SER A 475 16.98 18.47 -5.45
N LEU A 476 18.16 17.88 -5.60
CA LEU A 476 19.12 17.78 -4.52
C LEU A 476 19.94 19.07 -4.39
N ASN A 477 20.20 19.47 -3.14
CA ASN A 477 21.11 20.60 -2.90
C ASN A 477 22.53 20.25 -3.36
N PRO A 478 23.09 20.94 -4.40
CA PRO A 478 24.38 20.59 -4.98
C PRO A 478 25.55 20.88 -4.02
N LYS A 479 25.36 21.71 -2.99
CA LYS A 479 26.38 22.02 -1.98
C LYS A 479 26.55 20.91 -0.95
N VAL A 480 25.56 20.01 -0.81
CA VAL A 480 25.62 18.89 0.13
C VAL A 480 26.43 17.76 -0.49
N LYS A 481 27.54 17.41 0.13
CA LYS A 481 28.38 16.27 -0.26
C LYS A 481 27.81 14.96 0.27
N ALA A 482 28.17 13.86 -0.39
CA ALA A 482 27.88 12.52 0.14
C ALA A 482 28.49 12.36 1.53
N GLY A 483 27.72 11.81 2.47
CA GLY A 483 28.21 11.43 3.78
C GLY A 483 29.06 10.16 3.71
N LYS A 484 29.70 9.80 4.83
CA LYS A 484 30.31 8.48 4.99
C LYS A 484 29.27 7.57 5.65
N ILE A 485 29.22 6.31 5.25
CA ILE A 485 28.21 5.41 5.82
C ILE A 485 28.38 5.22 7.32
N GLU A 486 29.62 5.31 7.81
CA GLU A 486 29.94 5.25 9.23
C GLU A 486 29.27 6.38 10.04
N ASP A 487 28.91 7.49 9.41
CA ASP A 487 28.18 8.60 10.06
C ASP A 487 26.71 8.23 10.37
N TYR A 488 26.18 7.15 9.76
CA TYR A 488 24.77 6.74 9.83
C TYR A 488 24.54 5.39 10.49
N VAL A 489 25.60 4.68 10.85
CA VAL A 489 25.50 3.36 11.49
C VAL A 489 26.31 3.35 12.79
N SER A 490 25.87 2.51 13.74
CA SER A 490 26.54 2.37 15.04
C SER A 490 27.45 1.14 15.02
N PRO A 491 28.60 1.16 15.71
CA PRO A 491 29.42 -0.04 15.95
C PRO A 491 28.64 -1.14 16.68
N LEU A 492 27.77 -0.72 17.59
CA LEU A 492 26.84 -1.59 18.30
C LEU A 492 25.44 -1.00 18.16
N PHE A 493 24.48 -1.83 17.75
CA PHE A 493 23.07 -1.46 17.65
C PHE A 493 22.20 -2.59 18.17
N TYR A 494 21.26 -2.28 19.06
CA TYR A 494 20.31 -3.25 19.60
C TYR A 494 18.88 -2.71 19.49
N ALA A 495 18.01 -3.47 18.83
CA ALA A 495 16.58 -3.22 18.70
C ALA A 495 15.80 -4.31 19.47
N PRO A 496 15.36 -4.01 20.71
CA PRO A 496 14.72 -4.99 21.57
C PRO A 496 13.35 -5.46 21.04
N ASN A 497 12.62 -4.58 20.38
CA ASN A 497 11.29 -4.88 19.83
C ASN A 497 11.27 -5.91 18.70
N VAL A 498 12.41 -6.27 18.17
CA VAL A 498 12.61 -7.35 17.17
C VAL A 498 13.72 -8.31 17.59
N SER A 499 14.21 -8.20 18.83
CA SER A 499 15.34 -9.00 19.35
C SER A 499 16.49 -9.09 18.37
N TRP A 500 16.99 -7.93 17.93
CA TRP A 500 18.04 -7.83 16.92
C TRP A 500 19.22 -7.02 17.44
N LEU A 501 20.39 -7.65 17.44
CA LEU A 501 21.66 -7.05 17.83
C LEU A 501 22.64 -7.06 16.66
N VAL A 502 23.28 -5.93 16.41
CA VAL A 502 24.37 -5.81 15.44
C VAL A 502 25.63 -5.33 16.14
N GLN A 503 26.74 -5.97 15.84
CA GLN A 503 28.06 -5.48 16.19
C GLN A 503 28.95 -5.49 14.94
N ARG A 504 29.66 -4.35 14.72
CA ARG A 504 30.53 -4.16 13.56
C ARG A 504 31.74 -3.30 13.89
N ASN A 505 32.88 -3.57 13.23
CA ASN A 505 34.09 -2.79 13.42
C ASN A 505 34.35 -1.74 12.33
N GLY A 506 33.40 -1.53 11.44
CA GLY A 506 33.46 -0.57 10.35
C GLY A 506 32.54 -0.95 9.20
N MET A 507 32.62 -0.19 8.12
CA MET A 507 31.80 -0.40 6.91
C MET A 507 32.64 -0.57 5.64
N HIS A 508 33.93 -0.84 5.77
CA HIS A 508 34.77 -1.14 4.61
C HIS A 508 34.47 -2.54 4.08
N PRO A 509 34.07 -2.71 2.79
CA PRO A 509 33.57 -3.99 2.28
C PRO A 509 34.50 -5.18 2.50
N ARG A 510 35.83 -5.01 2.36
CA ARG A 510 36.78 -6.13 2.45
C ARG A 510 37.44 -6.30 3.83
N HIS A 511 37.44 -5.25 4.64
CA HIS A 511 38.24 -5.22 5.88
C HIS A 511 37.39 -5.23 7.14
N SER A 512 36.08 -4.96 7.01
CA SER A 512 35.19 -4.95 8.16
C SER A 512 34.62 -6.32 8.45
N LEU A 513 34.35 -6.55 9.73
CA LEU A 513 33.60 -7.67 10.26
C LEU A 513 32.29 -7.17 10.82
N MET A 514 31.23 -7.94 10.69
CA MET A 514 29.93 -7.66 11.27
C MET A 514 29.27 -8.96 11.69
N ILE A 515 28.63 -8.93 12.85
CA ILE A 515 27.73 -9.97 13.35
C ILE A 515 26.35 -9.34 13.49
N SER A 516 25.33 -10.03 12.99
CA SER A 516 23.92 -9.76 13.20
C SER A 516 23.33 -10.94 13.94
N LEU A 517 22.82 -10.72 15.15
CA LEU A 517 22.13 -11.72 15.95
C LEU A 517 20.66 -11.36 15.99
N ASN A 518 19.79 -12.31 15.71
CA ASN A 518 18.37 -12.11 15.82
C ASN A 518 17.65 -13.31 16.44
N ALA A 519 16.66 -13.04 17.27
CA ALA A 519 15.69 -13.99 17.72
C ALA A 519 14.33 -13.66 17.06
N SER A 520 13.28 -14.39 17.43
CA SER A 520 11.96 -14.21 16.83
C SER A 520 11.07 -13.34 17.71
N GLU A 521 11.06 -12.05 17.45
CA GLU A 521 10.15 -11.09 18.07
C GLU A 521 9.55 -10.19 17.00
N GLY A 522 8.25 -9.88 17.09
CA GLY A 522 7.53 -9.11 16.07
C GLY A 522 6.87 -9.97 14.99
N ASN A 523 6.42 -9.31 13.90
CA ASN A 523 5.74 -9.98 12.80
C ASN A 523 6.72 -10.38 11.69
N HIS A 524 6.31 -11.32 10.85
CA HIS A 524 7.12 -11.82 9.73
C HIS A 524 8.50 -12.37 10.15
N MET A 525 8.58 -12.85 11.38
CA MET A 525 9.75 -13.53 11.92
C MET A 525 9.64 -15.03 11.76
N HIS A 526 10.79 -15.70 11.76
CA HIS A 526 10.90 -17.15 11.62
C HIS A 526 11.14 -17.82 12.96
N ALA A 527 10.88 -19.11 13.03
CA ALA A 527 11.30 -19.94 14.15
C ALA A 527 12.81 -20.24 14.01
N ASN A 528 13.66 -19.29 14.40
CA ASN A 528 15.08 -19.29 14.12
C ASN A 528 15.98 -19.46 15.36
N GLY A 529 15.40 -19.60 16.55
CA GLY A 529 16.18 -19.59 17.80
C GLY A 529 16.88 -18.25 17.98
N ILE A 530 18.13 -18.27 18.40
CA ILE A 530 19.04 -17.11 18.27
C ILE A 530 19.93 -17.44 17.07
N SER A 531 19.61 -16.85 15.93
CA SER A 531 20.37 -17.05 14.71
C SER A 531 21.41 -15.96 14.49
N MET A 532 22.42 -16.28 13.68
CA MET A 532 23.54 -15.40 13.42
C MET A 532 23.79 -15.25 11.93
N GLU A 533 23.93 -14.02 11.47
CA GLU A 533 24.54 -13.70 10.18
C GLU A 533 25.95 -13.14 10.41
N LEU A 534 26.92 -13.66 9.69
CA LEU A 534 28.33 -13.25 9.80
C LEU A 534 28.78 -12.63 8.49
N TYR A 535 29.39 -11.45 8.56
CA TYR A 535 30.01 -10.79 7.42
C TYR A 535 31.53 -10.67 7.63
N GLY A 536 32.29 -10.96 6.57
CA GLY A 536 33.74 -10.75 6.55
C GLY A 536 34.32 -10.95 5.16
N LYS A 537 35.50 -10.36 4.91
CA LYS A 537 36.23 -10.53 3.64
C LYS A 537 35.45 -10.12 2.37
N GLY A 538 34.41 -9.34 2.51
CA GLY A 538 33.57 -8.87 1.39
C GLY A 538 32.28 -9.67 1.17
N TYR A 539 32.00 -10.67 1.98
CA TYR A 539 30.88 -11.61 1.82
C TYR A 539 30.07 -11.76 3.10
N VAL A 540 28.79 -12.06 2.95
CA VAL A 540 27.99 -12.62 4.04
C VAL A 540 28.36 -14.11 4.10
N LEU A 541 29.11 -14.48 5.14
CA LEU A 541 29.70 -15.83 5.29
C LEU A 541 28.70 -16.85 5.83
N GLY A 542 27.75 -16.37 6.65
CA GLY A 542 26.63 -17.14 7.14
C GLY A 542 25.35 -16.36 6.86
N PRO A 543 24.82 -16.40 5.63
CA PRO A 543 23.57 -15.71 5.31
C PRO A 543 22.38 -16.39 5.96
N ASP A 544 21.35 -15.61 6.30
CA ASP A 544 20.01 -16.12 6.55
C ASP A 544 19.33 -16.40 5.21
N ALA A 545 18.57 -17.48 5.14
CA ALA A 545 17.87 -17.87 3.91
C ALA A 545 16.64 -17.00 3.61
N GLY A 546 16.20 -16.22 4.58
CA GLY A 546 15.02 -15.36 4.45
C GLY A 546 13.78 -16.17 4.05
N ILE A 547 12.99 -15.63 3.14
CA ILE A 547 11.78 -16.30 2.64
C ILE A 547 12.06 -17.39 1.59
N GLY A 548 13.32 -17.69 1.29
CA GLY A 548 13.65 -18.61 0.19
C GLY A 548 13.30 -18.02 -1.18
N LEU A 549 12.73 -18.86 -2.06
CA LEU A 549 12.39 -18.43 -3.42
C LEU A 549 11.17 -17.53 -3.47
N THR A 550 10.11 -17.89 -2.76
CA THR A 550 8.87 -17.10 -2.70
C THR A 550 8.16 -17.31 -1.37
N LEU A 551 7.59 -16.23 -0.84
CA LEU A 551 6.71 -16.29 0.32
C LEU A 551 5.47 -17.12 -0.04
N TYR A 552 5.06 -18.02 0.87
CA TYR A 552 3.90 -18.92 0.72
C TYR A 552 3.99 -19.91 -0.45
N SER A 553 5.15 -20.12 -1.06
CA SER A 553 5.29 -21.13 -2.10
C SER A 553 5.51 -22.52 -1.50
N GLY A 554 4.40 -23.25 -1.40
CA GLY A 554 4.45 -24.68 -1.08
C GLY A 554 4.94 -25.01 0.32
N LEU A 555 5.32 -26.27 0.50
CA LEU A 555 5.80 -26.81 1.77
C LEU A 555 7.17 -26.27 2.15
N ASP A 556 8.00 -25.89 1.19
CA ASP A 556 9.39 -25.47 1.43
C ASP A 556 9.50 -24.28 2.37
N TYR A 557 8.59 -23.29 2.23
CA TYR A 557 8.56 -22.17 3.15
C TYR A 557 8.17 -22.60 4.58
N ALA A 558 7.05 -23.30 4.72
CA ALA A 558 6.51 -23.67 6.03
C ALA A 558 7.34 -24.73 6.76
N GLU A 559 7.97 -25.67 6.03
CA GLU A 559 8.69 -26.80 6.60
C GLU A 559 10.20 -26.56 6.72
N TYR A 560 10.76 -25.60 5.94
CA TYR A 560 12.19 -25.37 5.92
C TYR A 560 12.57 -23.91 6.15
N TYR A 561 12.26 -22.99 5.20
CA TYR A 561 12.79 -21.62 5.25
C TYR A 561 12.38 -20.83 6.50
N SER A 562 11.21 -21.07 7.05
CA SER A 562 10.73 -20.41 8.27
C SER A 562 11.05 -21.17 9.57
N GLN A 563 11.85 -22.24 9.49
CA GLN A 563 12.14 -23.14 10.61
C GLN A 563 13.63 -23.19 10.95
N PHE A 564 13.98 -23.60 12.17
CA PHE A 564 15.34 -23.65 12.69
C PHE A 564 16.40 -24.22 11.73
N PRO A 565 16.14 -25.33 11.00
CA PRO A 565 17.17 -25.93 10.16
C PRO A 565 17.69 -25.06 9.01
N SER A 566 16.96 -24.02 8.62
CA SER A 566 17.39 -23.09 7.56
C SER A 566 18.22 -21.92 8.07
N HIS A 567 18.36 -21.78 9.38
CA HIS A 567 19.03 -20.65 10.02
C HIS A 567 20.37 -21.06 10.63
N ASN A 568 21.28 -20.10 10.79
CA ASN A 568 22.56 -20.31 11.45
C ASN A 568 22.39 -20.29 12.98
N THR A 569 21.78 -21.34 13.52
CA THR A 569 21.41 -21.47 14.94
C THR A 569 21.69 -22.86 15.47
N VAL A 570 21.51 -23.04 16.78
CA VAL A 570 21.60 -24.36 17.40
C VAL A 570 20.24 -25.04 17.33
N CYS A 571 20.20 -26.19 16.66
CA CYS A 571 19.01 -27.00 16.51
C CYS A 571 19.15 -28.26 17.35
N VAL A 572 18.20 -28.55 18.25
CA VAL A 572 18.20 -29.77 19.07
C VAL A 572 17.30 -30.79 18.38
N ASP A 573 17.87 -31.97 18.08
CA ASP A 573 17.19 -33.07 17.38
C ASP A 573 16.59 -32.70 16.01
N GLY A 574 17.08 -31.62 15.40
CA GLY A 574 16.59 -31.15 14.09
C GLY A 574 15.14 -30.63 14.10
N ILE A 575 14.57 -30.35 15.27
CA ILE A 575 13.15 -29.98 15.41
C ILE A 575 12.99 -28.49 15.67
N SER A 576 12.02 -27.90 14.98
CA SER A 576 11.48 -26.58 15.27
C SER A 576 9.99 -26.74 15.65
N SER A 577 9.60 -26.21 16.78
CA SER A 577 8.24 -26.38 17.31
C SER A 577 7.38 -25.11 17.32
N TYR A 578 7.88 -24.05 16.71
CA TYR A 578 7.20 -22.76 16.70
C TYR A 578 6.30 -22.60 15.47
N PRO A 579 5.14 -21.94 15.61
CA PRO A 579 4.31 -21.60 14.46
C PRO A 579 5.03 -20.65 13.50
N VAL A 580 4.84 -20.86 12.20
CA VAL A 580 5.35 -19.98 11.16
C VAL A 580 4.79 -18.55 11.35
N MET A 581 5.62 -17.54 11.19
CA MET A 581 5.30 -16.10 11.26
C MET A 581 4.81 -15.59 12.63
N LYS A 582 4.71 -16.44 13.62
CA LYS A 582 4.22 -16.11 14.99
C LYS A 582 5.09 -16.72 16.08
N SER A 583 6.35 -16.92 15.81
CA SER A 583 7.25 -17.34 16.87
C SER A 583 7.55 -16.13 17.75
N ASN A 584 7.34 -16.30 19.05
CA ASN A 584 7.57 -15.28 20.05
C ASN A 584 8.65 -15.79 21.00
N HIS A 585 9.89 -15.69 20.58
CA HIS A 585 11.02 -15.92 21.47
C HIS A 585 12.02 -14.80 21.27
N SER A 586 12.16 -13.98 22.27
CA SER A 586 13.15 -12.93 22.37
C SER A 586 14.41 -13.45 23.06
N PHE A 587 15.48 -12.70 23.01
CA PHE A 587 16.63 -12.87 23.90
C PHE A 587 16.80 -11.64 24.80
N ASP A 588 17.34 -11.86 25.99
CA ASP A 588 17.74 -10.80 26.88
C ASP A 588 19.21 -10.47 26.66
N LEU A 589 19.51 -9.22 26.32
CA LEU A 589 20.88 -8.74 26.24
C LEU A 589 21.40 -8.44 27.64
N LEU A 590 22.17 -9.37 28.22
CA LEU A 590 22.70 -9.23 29.59
C LEU A 590 23.89 -8.30 29.65
N SER A 591 24.78 -8.37 28.66
CA SER A 591 25.96 -7.51 28.57
C SER A 591 26.50 -7.48 27.16
N CYS A 592 27.10 -6.36 26.78
CA CYS A 592 27.85 -6.21 25.53
C CYS A 592 28.96 -5.17 25.71
N PHE A 593 29.97 -5.23 24.85
CA PHE A 593 31.05 -4.26 24.84
C PHE A 593 31.36 -3.82 23.40
N PRO A 594 31.38 -2.48 23.16
CA PRO A 594 31.01 -1.41 24.08
C PRO A 594 29.56 -1.50 24.53
N ALA A 595 29.22 -0.95 25.69
CA ALA A 595 27.86 -1.02 26.23
C ALA A 595 26.81 -0.25 25.39
N SER A 596 27.28 0.81 24.71
CA SER A 596 26.49 1.58 23.75
C SER A 596 27.39 2.28 22.75
N ALA A 597 26.93 2.53 21.56
CA ALA A 597 27.61 3.36 20.58
C ALA A 597 26.59 4.11 19.70
N GLU A 598 26.79 5.41 19.55
CA GLU A 598 25.99 6.24 18.66
C GLU A 598 26.55 6.20 17.24
N PRO A 599 25.73 6.49 16.20
CA PRO A 599 26.21 6.66 14.85
C PRO A 599 27.33 7.71 14.76
N GLY A 600 28.33 7.43 13.93
CA GLY A 600 29.47 8.35 13.72
C GLY A 600 30.50 8.39 14.82
N LYS A 601 30.30 7.68 15.95
CA LYS A 601 31.26 7.63 17.05
C LYS A 601 32.00 6.28 17.11
N GLU A 602 33.31 6.40 17.09
CA GLU A 602 34.33 5.41 17.52
C GLU A 602 34.20 3.96 17.03
N PHE A 603 34.31 3.75 15.72
CA PHE A 603 34.64 2.41 15.18
C PHE A 603 36.06 1.93 15.58
N THR A 604 36.89 2.82 16.10
CA THR A 604 38.30 2.55 16.40
C THR A 604 38.55 1.80 17.72
N SER A 605 37.56 1.74 18.60
CA SER A 605 37.70 1.11 19.92
C SER A 605 37.13 -0.29 20.07
N VAL A 606 36.49 -0.82 19.01
CA VAL A 606 35.93 -2.17 19.06
C VAL A 606 37.02 -3.19 18.75
N THR A 607 37.55 -3.80 19.80
CA THR A 607 38.47 -4.93 19.71
C THR A 607 37.64 -6.20 19.90
N TYR A 608 37.67 -7.10 18.92
CA TYR A 608 37.04 -8.43 18.98
C TYR A 608 37.97 -9.40 19.67
#